data_3f76cceeb8e8f4be19f69334284777bc
#
_entry.id   3f76cceeb8e8f4be19f69334284777bc
#
_cell.length_a   1.000
_cell.length_b   1.000
_cell.length_c   1.000
_cell.angle_alpha   90.00
_cell.angle_beta   90.00
_cell.angle_gamma   90.00
#
_symmetry.space_group_name_H-M   'P 1'
#
loop_
_entity.id
_entity.type
_entity.pdbx_description
1 polymer ?
#
loop_
_entity_poly.entity_id
_entity_poly.type
_entity_poly.pdbx_seq_one_letter_code
_entity_poly.pdbx_strand_id
1 'polypeptide(L)'
;MEKAKEKIMRTNFWKKLKRLVILSICILLLGGSVWALPLRTQIGETVSLAQSREVDMGFDMAVLDYIQSTIRCDFLDLLMPAVTALGNGGILWIVIAATLFLFPKTRKTGLAVMLGLVLEVICCNVILKPFVARLRPFDVNMSIQLLIPRPTDFSFPSGHTGAAFASASALYFSKNRFRGLALILAALIGFSRLYLYVHYPTDVLAGVFIGILAGWCGYTLAGRRYAA
;
A
#
# COMPACT_ATOMS: atom_id res chain seq x y z
N MET A 1 -19.05 -20.48 37.70
CA MET A 1 -18.25 -19.28 37.97
C MET A 1 -17.19 -19.06 36.88
N GLU A 2 -16.52 -20.10 36.42
CA GLU A 2 -15.47 -20.07 35.39
C GLU A 2 -15.95 -19.59 34.00
N LYS A 3 -17.09 -20.10 33.49
CA LYS A 3 -17.71 -19.66 32.23
C LYS A 3 -18.09 -18.16 32.22
N ALA A 4 -18.43 -17.59 33.39
CA ALA A 4 -18.73 -16.15 33.48
C ALA A 4 -17.47 -15.30 33.41
N LYS A 5 -16.36 -15.73 34.03
CA LYS A 5 -15.05 -15.06 33.96
C LYS A 5 -14.49 -15.10 32.50
N GLU A 6 -14.61 -16.23 31.84
CA GLU A 6 -14.20 -16.39 30.43
C GLU A 6 -15.01 -15.46 29.50
N LYS A 7 -16.33 -15.35 29.69
CA LYS A 7 -17.21 -14.46 28.93
C LYS A 7 -16.84 -12.98 29.15
N ILE A 8 -16.53 -12.56 30.39
CA ILE A 8 -16.11 -11.18 30.71
C ILE A 8 -14.74 -10.88 30.11
N MET A 9 -13.78 -11.79 30.24
CA MET A 9 -12.44 -11.66 29.68
C MET A 9 -12.49 -11.55 28.13
N ARG A 10 -13.31 -12.37 27.49
CA ARG A 10 -13.56 -12.33 26.05
C ARG A 10 -14.22 -11.00 25.60
N THR A 11 -15.17 -10.47 26.40
CA THR A 11 -15.84 -9.19 26.09
C THR A 11 -14.87 -8.00 26.23
N ASN A 12 -14.04 -7.99 27.26
CA ASN A 12 -13.03 -6.94 27.47
C ASN A 12 -11.91 -6.98 26.42
N PHE A 13 -11.50 -8.19 26.01
CA PHE A 13 -10.58 -8.38 24.91
C PHE A 13 -11.12 -7.77 23.62
N TRP A 14 -12.39 -8.03 23.27
CA TRP A 14 -13.01 -7.50 22.06
C TRP A 14 -13.17 -5.98 22.10
N LYS A 15 -13.44 -5.39 23.27
CA LYS A 15 -13.46 -3.93 23.45
C LYS A 15 -12.08 -3.29 23.21
N LYS A 16 -11.02 -3.90 23.77
CA LYS A 16 -9.62 -3.45 23.53
C LYS A 16 -9.21 -3.59 22.06
N LEU A 17 -9.55 -4.70 21.43
CA LEU A 17 -9.23 -4.95 20.03
C LEU A 17 -9.95 -3.97 19.08
N LYS A 18 -11.24 -3.68 19.33
CA LYS A 18 -11.99 -2.64 18.59
C LYS A 18 -11.30 -1.27 18.71
N ARG A 19 -10.86 -0.89 19.91
CA ARG A 19 -10.13 0.38 20.12
C ARG A 19 -8.79 0.40 19.35
N LEU A 20 -8.04 -0.70 19.35
CA LEU A 20 -6.79 -0.82 18.57
C LEU A 20 -7.03 -0.73 17.08
N VAL A 21 -8.08 -1.37 16.55
CA VAL A 21 -8.44 -1.28 15.12
C VAL A 21 -8.85 0.14 14.75
N ILE A 22 -9.65 0.81 15.57
CA ILE A 22 -10.03 2.21 15.36
C ILE A 22 -8.79 3.12 15.41
N LEU A 23 -7.91 2.92 16.37
CA LEU A 23 -6.66 3.68 16.50
C LEU A 23 -5.75 3.46 15.28
N SER A 24 -5.63 2.22 14.79
CA SER A 24 -4.87 1.90 13.58
C SER A 24 -5.48 2.56 12.33
N ILE A 25 -6.82 2.58 12.23
CA ILE A 25 -7.53 3.30 11.17
C ILE A 25 -7.24 4.80 11.26
N CYS A 26 -7.31 5.38 12.45
CA CYS A 26 -6.98 6.80 12.66
C CYS A 26 -5.52 7.12 12.29
N ILE A 27 -4.57 6.26 12.68
CA ILE A 27 -3.15 6.42 12.34
C ILE A 27 -2.94 6.31 10.82
N LEU A 28 -3.60 5.35 10.15
CA LEU A 28 -3.53 5.19 8.70
C LEU A 28 -4.15 6.38 7.94
N LEU A 29 -5.25 6.93 8.46
CA LEU A 29 -5.94 8.07 7.85
C LEU A 29 -5.20 9.40 8.10
N LEU A 30 -4.58 9.56 9.27
CA LEU A 30 -3.87 10.78 9.67
C LEU A 30 -2.39 10.76 9.24
N GLY A 31 -1.76 9.58 9.14
CA GLY A 31 -0.33 9.42 8.85
C GLY A 31 0.07 9.73 7.40
N GLY A 32 -0.90 9.77 6.48
CA GLY A 32 -0.61 10.00 5.05
C GLY A 32 -0.23 11.43 4.68
N SER A 33 -0.49 12.41 5.54
CA SER A 33 -0.41 13.82 5.15
C SER A 33 0.60 14.67 5.94
N VAL A 34 1.06 14.23 7.11
CA VAL A 34 1.70 15.15 8.08
C VAL A 34 3.23 15.06 8.12
N TRP A 35 3.84 13.97 7.68
CA TRP A 35 5.27 13.73 7.88
C TRP A 35 6.18 14.06 6.69
N ALA A 36 5.63 14.42 5.54
CA ALA A 36 6.40 14.54 4.29
C ALA A 36 6.98 15.93 3.99
N LEU A 37 6.45 17.01 4.57
CA LEU A 37 6.78 18.37 4.10
C LEU A 37 8.15 18.94 4.57
N PRO A 38 8.59 18.86 5.83
CA PRO A 38 9.82 19.56 6.24
C PRO A 38 11.12 18.81 5.92
N LEU A 39 11.10 17.48 5.83
CA LEU A 39 12.30 16.69 5.49
C LEU A 39 12.64 16.71 3.99
N ARG A 40 11.65 16.90 3.13
CA ARG A 40 11.85 16.91 1.68
C ARG A 40 12.64 18.13 1.20
N THR A 41 12.47 19.31 1.83
CA THR A 41 13.15 20.52 1.40
C THR A 41 14.65 20.54 1.67
N GLN A 42 15.12 19.96 2.77
CA GLN A 42 16.55 19.94 3.08
C GLN A 42 17.30 18.73 2.51
N ILE A 43 16.67 17.54 2.51
CA ILE A 43 17.27 16.34 1.94
C ILE A 43 17.17 16.34 0.42
N GLY A 44 16.12 16.92 -0.14
CA GLY A 44 15.88 16.99 -1.58
C GLY A 44 16.97 17.70 -2.37
N GLU A 45 17.55 18.77 -1.84
CA GLU A 45 18.61 19.50 -2.56
C GLU A 45 19.94 18.75 -2.56
N THR A 46 20.33 18.13 -1.46
CA THR A 46 21.59 17.36 -1.37
C THR A 46 21.52 16.03 -2.10
N VAL A 47 20.38 15.34 -2.04
CA VAL A 47 20.15 14.07 -2.75
C VAL A 47 19.94 14.30 -4.25
N SER A 48 19.29 15.40 -4.66
CA SER A 48 19.12 15.77 -6.07
C SER A 48 20.45 15.95 -6.79
N LEU A 49 21.45 16.57 -6.16
CA LEU A 49 22.78 16.76 -6.74
C LEU A 49 23.61 15.47 -6.82
N ALA A 50 23.41 14.53 -5.91
CA ALA A 50 24.09 13.23 -5.94
C ALA A 50 23.42 12.26 -6.92
N GLN A 51 22.10 12.26 -6.99
CA GLN A 51 21.33 11.32 -7.81
C GLN A 51 21.18 11.76 -9.26
N SER A 52 21.32 13.05 -9.57
CA SER A 52 21.43 13.55 -10.96
C SER A 52 22.71 13.10 -11.67
N ARG A 53 23.70 12.61 -10.93
CA ARG A 53 24.94 12.04 -11.49
C ARG A 53 24.90 10.53 -11.78
N GLU A 54 23.91 9.81 -11.25
CA GLU A 54 23.80 8.34 -11.36
C GLU A 54 22.42 7.85 -11.78
N VAL A 55 21.58 8.67 -12.35
CA VAL A 55 20.37 8.14 -12.99
C VAL A 55 20.82 7.42 -14.23
N ASP A 56 21.21 6.17 -14.05
CA ASP A 56 21.22 5.19 -15.13
C ASP A 56 19.80 5.20 -15.72
N MET A 57 19.64 5.84 -16.86
CA MET A 57 18.40 5.89 -17.65
C MET A 57 18.10 4.50 -18.23
N GLY A 58 18.42 3.47 -17.42
CA GLY A 58 18.35 2.08 -17.76
C GLY A 58 16.93 1.54 -17.89
N PHE A 59 16.79 0.27 -17.57
CA PHE A 59 15.56 -0.52 -17.72
C PHE A 59 14.30 0.16 -17.18
N ASP A 60 14.36 0.80 -16.01
CA ASP A 60 13.20 1.43 -15.35
C ASP A 60 12.57 2.54 -16.20
N MET A 61 13.39 3.44 -16.74
CA MET A 61 12.91 4.52 -17.61
C MET A 61 12.44 4.01 -18.96
N ALA A 62 13.19 3.06 -19.56
CA ALA A 62 12.83 2.48 -20.86
C ALA A 62 11.44 1.82 -20.84
N VAL A 63 11.09 1.13 -19.76
CA VAL A 63 9.74 0.55 -19.58
C VAL A 63 8.68 1.64 -19.47
N LEU A 64 8.93 2.71 -18.72
CA LEU A 64 7.98 3.81 -18.58
C LEU A 64 7.76 4.55 -19.90
N ASP A 65 8.84 4.83 -20.63
CA ASP A 65 8.78 5.50 -21.95
C ASP A 65 8.09 4.61 -22.99
N TYR A 66 8.29 3.29 -22.94
CA TYR A 66 7.54 2.35 -23.76
C TYR A 66 6.04 2.40 -23.47
N ILE A 67 5.64 2.45 -22.18
CA ILE A 67 4.24 2.58 -21.80
C ILE A 67 3.65 3.89 -22.34
N GLN A 68 4.38 5.02 -22.21
CA GLN A 68 3.91 6.31 -22.71
C GLN A 68 3.81 6.38 -24.23
N SER A 69 4.74 5.77 -24.96
CA SER A 69 4.78 5.85 -26.43
C SER A 69 3.90 4.82 -27.13
N THR A 70 3.67 3.64 -26.51
CA THR A 70 3.04 2.50 -27.19
C THR A 70 1.68 2.10 -26.58
N ILE A 71 1.52 2.21 -25.25
CA ILE A 71 0.34 1.70 -24.54
C ILE A 71 -0.65 2.83 -24.24
N ARG A 72 -0.17 4.06 -24.09
CA ARG A 72 -0.99 5.21 -23.74
C ARG A 72 -2.07 5.48 -24.79
N CYS A 73 -3.32 5.65 -24.33
CA CYS A 73 -4.47 6.01 -25.17
C CYS A 73 -5.55 6.70 -24.31
N ASP A 74 -6.48 7.42 -24.96
CA ASP A 74 -7.52 8.21 -24.31
C ASP A 74 -8.38 7.40 -23.33
N PHE A 75 -8.70 6.15 -23.68
CA PHE A 75 -9.46 5.25 -22.79
C PHE A 75 -8.70 4.96 -21.48
N LEU A 76 -7.40 4.66 -21.58
CA LEU A 76 -6.58 4.39 -20.39
C LEU A 76 -6.25 5.68 -19.63
N ASP A 77 -6.15 6.82 -20.31
CA ASP A 77 -5.97 8.14 -19.67
C ASP A 77 -7.15 8.50 -18.76
N LEU A 78 -8.38 8.04 -19.11
CA LEU A 78 -9.56 8.16 -18.25
C LEU A 78 -9.60 7.08 -17.15
N LEU A 79 -9.24 5.85 -17.49
CA LEU A 79 -9.40 4.68 -16.59
C LEU A 79 -8.33 4.63 -15.50
N MET A 80 -7.05 4.89 -15.83
CA MET A 80 -5.95 4.68 -14.88
C MET A 80 -5.96 5.63 -13.68
N PRO A 81 -6.36 6.91 -13.80
CA PRO A 81 -6.63 7.77 -12.65
C PRO A 81 -7.73 7.24 -11.73
N ALA A 82 -8.81 6.66 -12.27
CA ALA A 82 -9.87 6.06 -11.48
C ALA A 82 -9.40 4.78 -10.76
N VAL A 83 -8.64 3.93 -11.45
CA VAL A 83 -8.05 2.71 -10.86
C VAL A 83 -7.09 3.05 -9.73
N THR A 84 -6.18 4.02 -9.93
CA THR A 84 -5.22 4.40 -8.90
C THR A 84 -5.91 5.03 -7.69
N ALA A 85 -7.03 5.74 -7.89
CA ALA A 85 -7.81 6.34 -6.79
C ALA A 85 -8.32 5.29 -5.80
N LEU A 86 -8.61 4.06 -6.24
CA LEU A 86 -8.99 2.95 -5.37
C LEU A 86 -7.86 2.54 -4.40
N GLY A 87 -6.61 2.86 -4.76
CA GLY A 87 -5.44 2.64 -3.90
C GLY A 87 -5.12 3.79 -2.93
N ASN A 88 -5.76 4.95 -3.08
CA ASN A 88 -5.44 6.14 -2.30
C ASN A 88 -5.63 5.90 -0.79
N GLY A 89 -4.55 6.14 -0.01
CA GLY A 89 -4.56 5.97 1.44
C GLY A 89 -4.93 4.55 1.92
N GLY A 90 -5.03 3.57 1.01
CA GLY A 90 -5.49 2.23 1.34
C GLY A 90 -6.96 2.16 1.79
N ILE A 91 -7.75 3.22 1.58
CA ILE A 91 -9.12 3.36 2.11
C ILE A 91 -10.01 2.18 1.69
N LEU A 92 -9.98 1.80 0.42
CA LEU A 92 -10.75 0.65 -0.06
C LEU A 92 -10.44 -0.62 0.76
N TRP A 93 -9.17 -0.89 0.98
CA TRP A 93 -8.71 -2.08 1.69
C TRP A 93 -9.03 -2.02 3.19
N ILE A 94 -8.98 -0.82 3.78
CA ILE A 94 -9.40 -0.59 5.18
C ILE A 94 -10.90 -0.87 5.33
N VAL A 95 -11.73 -0.38 4.40
CA VAL A 95 -13.18 -0.63 4.40
C VAL A 95 -13.48 -2.12 4.25
N ILE A 96 -12.80 -2.81 3.32
CA ILE A 96 -12.93 -4.26 3.15
C ILE A 96 -12.53 -4.99 4.44
N ALA A 97 -11.38 -4.64 5.03
CA ALA A 97 -10.91 -5.25 6.28
C ALA A 97 -11.88 -5.04 7.44
N ALA A 98 -12.38 -3.81 7.61
CA ALA A 98 -13.36 -3.46 8.64
C ALA A 98 -14.67 -4.25 8.44
N THR A 99 -15.19 -4.29 7.21
CA THR A 99 -16.39 -5.04 6.87
C THR A 99 -16.22 -6.53 7.22
N LEU A 100 -15.13 -7.16 6.77
CA LEU A 100 -14.86 -8.55 7.08
C LEU A 100 -14.68 -8.79 8.60
N PHE A 101 -14.14 -7.83 9.33
CA PHE A 101 -13.94 -7.92 10.77
C PHE A 101 -15.25 -7.86 11.56
N LEU A 102 -16.26 -7.15 11.07
CA LEU A 102 -17.58 -7.05 11.74
C LEU A 102 -18.32 -8.40 11.77
N PHE A 103 -18.16 -9.24 10.73
CA PHE A 103 -18.87 -10.52 10.64
C PHE A 103 -18.07 -11.64 11.33
N PRO A 104 -18.69 -12.42 12.24
CA PRO A 104 -17.99 -13.48 13.00
C PRO A 104 -17.27 -14.52 12.12
N LYS A 105 -17.87 -14.89 10.97
CA LYS A 105 -17.32 -15.89 10.04
C LYS A 105 -16.05 -15.44 9.32
N THR A 106 -15.90 -14.14 9.05
CA THR A 106 -14.79 -13.57 8.28
C THR A 106 -13.84 -12.71 9.12
N ARG A 107 -14.08 -12.61 10.41
CA ARG A 107 -13.34 -11.75 11.33
C ARG A 107 -11.83 -12.00 11.34
N LYS A 108 -11.40 -13.28 11.28
CA LYS A 108 -9.97 -13.62 11.16
C LYS A 108 -9.35 -13.03 9.90
N THR A 109 -10.06 -13.13 8.77
CA THR A 109 -9.61 -12.55 7.49
C THR A 109 -9.52 -11.03 7.56
N GLY A 110 -10.54 -10.36 8.12
CA GLY A 110 -10.51 -8.90 8.31
C GLY A 110 -9.33 -8.45 9.18
N LEU A 111 -9.04 -9.18 10.27
CA LEU A 111 -7.87 -8.92 11.10
C LEU A 111 -6.55 -9.16 10.34
N ALA A 112 -6.48 -10.22 9.54
CA ALA A 112 -5.30 -10.51 8.71
C ALA A 112 -5.00 -9.39 7.72
N VAL A 113 -6.03 -8.88 7.02
CA VAL A 113 -5.88 -7.74 6.10
C VAL A 113 -5.42 -6.49 6.85
N MET A 114 -6.03 -6.18 8.00
CA MET A 114 -5.65 -5.00 8.80
C MET A 114 -4.19 -5.07 9.27
N LEU A 115 -3.76 -6.23 9.81
CA LEU A 115 -2.38 -6.42 10.25
C LEU A 115 -1.40 -6.34 9.07
N GLY A 116 -1.76 -6.91 7.91
CA GLY A 116 -0.96 -6.80 6.70
C GLY A 116 -0.78 -5.35 6.24
N LEU A 117 -1.86 -4.55 6.24
CA LEU A 117 -1.79 -3.12 5.91
C LEU A 117 -0.89 -2.34 6.88
N VAL A 118 -1.02 -2.60 8.18
CA VAL A 118 -0.18 -1.91 9.19
C VAL A 118 1.30 -2.25 8.98
N LEU A 119 1.64 -3.52 8.76
CA LEU A 119 3.02 -3.94 8.51
C LEU A 119 3.56 -3.34 7.21
N GLU A 120 2.76 -3.28 6.17
CA GLU A 120 3.13 -2.66 4.90
C GLU A 120 3.42 -1.16 5.08
N VAL A 121 2.51 -0.41 5.72
CA VAL A 121 2.69 1.04 5.97
C VAL A 121 3.96 1.32 6.78
N ILE A 122 4.23 0.53 7.82
CA ILE A 122 5.45 0.67 8.62
C ILE A 122 6.68 0.41 7.73
N CYS A 123 6.69 -0.69 6.99
CA CYS A 123 7.83 -1.06 6.16
C CYS A 123 8.05 -0.08 5.01
N CYS A 124 7.02 0.19 4.21
CA CYS A 124 7.13 1.01 3.01
C CYS A 124 7.20 2.50 3.35
N ASN A 125 6.21 3.04 4.10
CA ASN A 125 6.07 4.48 4.21
C ASN A 125 6.90 5.08 5.36
N VAL A 126 7.04 4.36 6.48
CA VAL A 126 7.78 4.89 7.65
C VAL A 126 9.27 4.59 7.55
N ILE A 127 9.66 3.40 7.06
CA ILE A 127 11.07 2.97 7.05
C ILE A 127 11.71 3.21 5.68
N LEU A 128 11.23 2.54 4.63
CA LEU A 128 11.94 2.47 3.36
C LEU A 128 11.88 3.77 2.56
N LYS A 129 10.75 4.47 2.51
CA LYS A 129 10.65 5.73 1.76
C LYS A 129 11.65 6.79 2.23
N PRO A 130 11.73 7.13 3.53
CA PRO A 130 12.72 8.10 3.99
C PRO A 130 14.15 7.56 3.91
N PHE A 131 14.37 6.25 4.07
CA PHE A 131 15.71 5.65 4.02
C PHE A 131 16.30 5.66 2.61
N VAL A 132 15.51 5.29 1.58
CA VAL A 132 15.99 5.23 0.19
C VAL A 132 15.92 6.61 -0.48
N ALA A 133 14.92 7.43 -0.14
CA ALA A 133 14.69 8.80 -0.62
C ALA A 133 14.75 8.95 -2.15
N ARG A 134 14.28 7.93 -2.92
CA ARG A 134 14.33 7.90 -4.38
C ARG A 134 13.43 8.97 -4.99
N LEU A 135 13.97 9.77 -5.92
CA LEU A 135 13.18 10.72 -6.71
C LEU A 135 12.19 9.97 -7.62
N ARG A 136 11.09 10.62 -7.95
CA ARG A 136 10.08 10.03 -8.82
C ARG A 136 10.44 10.20 -10.30
N PRO A 137 9.93 9.33 -11.20
CA PRO A 137 10.19 9.42 -12.63
C PRO A 137 9.88 10.81 -13.23
N PHE A 138 8.77 11.42 -12.82
CA PHE A 138 8.37 12.75 -13.29
C PHE A 138 9.21 13.90 -12.73
N ASP A 139 9.96 13.69 -11.66
CA ASP A 139 10.94 14.66 -11.14
C ASP A 139 12.25 14.61 -11.96
N VAL A 140 12.52 13.46 -12.60
CA VAL A 140 13.68 13.25 -13.50
C VAL A 140 13.33 13.67 -14.93
N ASN A 141 12.21 13.18 -15.48
CA ASN A 141 11.72 13.57 -16.79
C ASN A 141 10.58 14.59 -16.64
N MET A 142 10.91 15.87 -16.61
CA MET A 142 9.96 16.97 -16.42
C MET A 142 9.07 17.23 -17.64
N SER A 143 9.34 16.61 -18.79
CA SER A 143 8.52 16.77 -20.01
C SER A 143 7.17 16.05 -19.94
N ILE A 144 7.00 15.11 -18.99
CA ILE A 144 5.79 14.30 -18.85
C ILE A 144 4.70 15.10 -18.13
N GLN A 145 3.55 15.25 -18.79
CA GLN A 145 2.35 15.79 -18.18
C GLN A 145 1.60 14.71 -17.43
N LEU A 146 1.50 14.85 -16.10
CA LEU A 146 0.80 13.91 -15.25
C LEU A 146 -0.73 14.03 -15.38
N LEU A 147 -1.43 12.89 -15.34
CA LEU A 147 -2.89 12.80 -15.34
C LEU A 147 -3.50 12.89 -13.92
N ILE A 148 -2.67 12.95 -12.89
CA ILE A 148 -3.07 13.06 -11.47
C ILE A 148 -2.23 14.12 -10.76
N PRO A 149 -2.69 14.64 -9.62
CA PRO A 149 -1.88 15.52 -8.80
C PRO A 149 -0.52 14.91 -8.45
N ARG A 150 0.53 15.72 -8.47
CA ARG A 150 1.89 15.28 -8.15
C ARG A 150 1.94 14.71 -6.72
N PRO A 151 2.32 13.44 -6.52
CA PRO A 151 2.63 12.93 -5.19
C PRO A 151 3.82 13.69 -4.58
N THR A 152 3.76 13.92 -3.27
CA THR A 152 4.78 14.73 -2.56
C THR A 152 5.81 13.90 -1.80
N ASP A 153 5.62 12.59 -1.71
CA ASP A 153 6.51 11.64 -1.04
C ASP A 153 7.51 10.99 -2.02
N PHE A 154 8.48 10.24 -1.50
CA PHE A 154 9.48 9.54 -2.28
C PHE A 154 8.90 8.37 -3.09
N SER A 155 9.65 7.95 -4.15
CA SER A 155 9.19 6.95 -5.10
C SER A 155 9.23 5.52 -4.54
N PHE A 156 10.35 5.12 -3.92
CA PHE A 156 10.60 3.73 -3.51
C PHE A 156 10.23 3.46 -2.04
N PRO A 157 9.56 2.36 -1.78
CA PRO A 157 8.78 1.51 -2.70
C PRO A 157 7.37 2.09 -2.95
N SER A 158 6.62 1.48 -3.91
CA SER A 158 5.25 1.90 -4.21
C SER A 158 4.27 1.49 -3.10
N GLY A 159 3.81 2.45 -2.29
CA GLY A 159 2.85 2.20 -1.22
C GLY A 159 1.46 1.78 -1.70
N HIS A 160 0.97 2.32 -2.85
CA HIS A 160 -0.28 1.86 -3.46
C HIS A 160 -0.24 0.37 -3.81
N THR A 161 0.86 -0.04 -4.44
CA THR A 161 1.08 -1.45 -4.80
C THR A 161 1.25 -2.31 -3.55
N GLY A 162 2.05 -1.86 -2.58
CA GLY A 162 2.29 -2.56 -1.33
C GLY A 162 1.00 -2.82 -0.56
N ALA A 163 0.18 -1.79 -0.33
CA ALA A 163 -1.10 -1.90 0.37
C ALA A 163 -2.09 -2.82 -0.38
N ALA A 164 -2.15 -2.72 -1.71
CA ALA A 164 -3.02 -3.56 -2.52
C ALA A 164 -2.60 -5.03 -2.44
N PHE A 165 -1.31 -5.34 -2.60
CA PHE A 165 -0.82 -6.72 -2.51
C PHE A 165 -0.83 -7.27 -1.07
N ALA A 166 -0.63 -6.45 -0.04
CA ALA A 166 -0.78 -6.87 1.36
C ALA A 166 -2.21 -7.36 1.64
N SER A 167 -3.19 -6.59 1.18
CA SER A 167 -4.61 -6.93 1.35
C SER A 167 -5.01 -8.14 0.53
N ALA A 168 -4.64 -8.18 -0.75
CA ALA A 168 -4.96 -9.27 -1.65
C ALA A 168 -4.32 -10.60 -1.19
N SER A 169 -3.07 -10.56 -0.71
CA SER A 169 -2.36 -11.73 -0.19
C SER A 169 -2.97 -12.24 1.11
N ALA A 170 -3.36 -11.35 2.04
CA ALA A 170 -4.06 -11.74 3.25
C ALA A 170 -5.40 -12.43 2.93
N LEU A 171 -6.15 -11.93 1.95
CA LEU A 171 -7.38 -12.56 1.45
C LEU A 171 -7.07 -13.92 0.80
N TYR A 172 -5.98 -14.01 0.04
CA TYR A 172 -5.58 -15.25 -0.63
C TYR A 172 -5.23 -16.36 0.37
N PHE A 173 -4.37 -16.08 1.35
CA PHE A 173 -3.97 -17.03 2.39
C PHE A 173 -5.15 -17.42 3.30
N SER A 174 -6.09 -16.51 3.53
CA SER A 174 -7.33 -16.78 4.26
C SER A 174 -8.35 -17.58 3.43
N LYS A 175 -8.03 -17.99 2.20
CA LYS A 175 -8.92 -18.72 1.26
C LYS A 175 -10.27 -17.98 1.05
N ASN A 176 -10.27 -16.65 1.08
CA ASN A 176 -11.47 -15.85 0.84
C ASN A 176 -11.97 -16.03 -0.60
N ARG A 177 -13.29 -16.06 -0.80
CA ARG A 177 -13.90 -16.26 -2.13
C ARG A 177 -13.53 -15.18 -3.15
N PHE A 178 -13.23 -13.97 -2.70
CA PHE A 178 -12.86 -12.84 -3.56
C PHE A 178 -11.35 -12.69 -3.80
N ARG A 179 -10.54 -13.65 -3.37
CA ARG A 179 -9.06 -13.59 -3.45
C ARG A 179 -8.53 -13.34 -4.87
N GLY A 180 -9.15 -13.96 -5.89
CA GLY A 180 -8.74 -13.76 -7.28
C GLY A 180 -9.02 -12.35 -7.77
N LEU A 181 -10.24 -11.83 -7.49
CA LEU A 181 -10.61 -10.44 -7.83
C LEU A 181 -9.68 -9.43 -7.12
N ALA A 182 -9.35 -9.67 -5.85
CA ALA A 182 -8.45 -8.82 -5.10
C ALA A 182 -7.03 -8.78 -5.72
N LEU A 183 -6.51 -9.92 -6.19
CA LEU A 183 -5.21 -9.97 -6.88
C LEU A 183 -5.24 -9.24 -8.22
N ILE A 184 -6.31 -9.40 -9.00
CA ILE A 184 -6.49 -8.67 -10.27
C ILE A 184 -6.51 -7.16 -9.99
N LEU A 185 -7.28 -6.73 -9.00
CA LEU A 185 -7.35 -5.31 -8.64
C LEU A 185 -6.00 -4.78 -8.14
N ALA A 186 -5.26 -5.56 -7.34
CA ALA A 186 -3.93 -5.19 -6.88
C ALA A 186 -2.94 -5.03 -8.05
N ALA A 187 -3.00 -5.93 -9.04
CA ALA A 187 -2.18 -5.84 -10.26
C ALA A 187 -2.55 -4.60 -11.09
N LEU A 188 -3.85 -4.31 -11.26
CA LEU A 188 -4.31 -3.11 -11.95
C LEU A 188 -3.88 -1.82 -11.25
N ILE A 189 -3.95 -1.77 -9.91
CA ILE A 189 -3.43 -0.64 -9.12
C ILE A 189 -1.93 -0.51 -9.34
N GLY A 190 -1.16 -1.60 -9.28
CA GLY A 190 0.28 -1.58 -9.55
C GLY A 190 0.61 -1.07 -10.95
N PHE A 191 -0.08 -1.57 -11.97
CA PHE A 191 0.09 -1.13 -13.36
C PHE A 191 -0.27 0.35 -13.54
N SER A 192 -1.34 0.83 -12.89
CA SER A 192 -1.74 2.23 -12.98
C SER A 192 -0.62 3.20 -12.50
N ARG A 193 0.24 2.75 -11.56
CA ARG A 193 1.36 3.58 -11.09
C ARG A 193 2.45 3.76 -12.14
N LEU A 194 2.68 2.74 -12.97
CA LEU A 194 3.59 2.80 -14.12
C LEU A 194 3.00 3.66 -15.24
N TYR A 195 1.75 3.41 -15.56
CA TYR A 195 1.03 4.14 -16.60
C TYR A 195 0.98 5.65 -16.32
N LEU A 196 0.75 6.02 -15.08
CA LEU A 196 0.70 7.42 -14.63
C LEU A 196 2.09 8.05 -14.43
N TYR A 197 3.17 7.32 -14.74
CA TYR A 197 4.56 7.80 -14.65
C TYR A 197 4.97 8.30 -13.25
N VAL A 198 4.41 7.72 -12.20
CA VAL A 198 4.64 8.16 -10.81
C VAL A 198 5.50 7.22 -9.99
N HIS A 199 5.78 6.01 -10.50
CA HIS A 199 6.67 5.01 -9.92
C HIS A 199 7.44 4.26 -11.00
N TYR A 200 8.64 3.83 -10.68
CA TYR A 200 9.42 2.93 -11.53
C TYR A 200 8.93 1.48 -11.43
N PRO A 201 9.19 0.63 -12.46
CA PRO A 201 8.95 -0.81 -12.38
C PRO A 201 9.52 -1.46 -11.13
N THR A 202 10.75 -1.13 -10.75
CA THR A 202 11.40 -1.65 -9.54
C THR A 202 10.71 -1.22 -8.24
N ASP A 203 10.12 -0.01 -8.17
CA ASP A 203 9.31 0.43 -7.02
C ASP A 203 8.05 -0.42 -6.88
N VAL A 204 7.40 -0.71 -8.02
CA VAL A 204 6.18 -1.54 -8.07
C VAL A 204 6.50 -2.97 -7.68
N LEU A 205 7.57 -3.57 -8.23
CA LEU A 205 8.00 -4.93 -7.88
C LEU A 205 8.36 -5.04 -6.40
N ALA A 206 9.07 -4.07 -5.84
CA ALA A 206 9.36 -4.01 -4.41
C ALA A 206 8.05 -3.93 -3.58
N GLY A 207 7.10 -3.10 -4.01
CA GLY A 207 5.79 -3.00 -3.39
C GLY A 207 5.02 -4.34 -3.42
N VAL A 208 5.05 -5.06 -4.56
CA VAL A 208 4.47 -6.41 -4.67
C VAL A 208 5.08 -7.36 -3.65
N PHE A 209 6.41 -7.44 -3.62
CA PHE A 209 7.12 -8.35 -2.73
C PHE A 209 6.85 -8.05 -1.24
N ILE A 210 7.01 -6.80 -0.84
CA ILE A 210 6.75 -6.36 0.54
C ILE A 210 5.28 -6.58 0.90
N GLY A 211 4.35 -6.26 -0.01
CA GLY A 211 2.93 -6.48 0.18
C GLY A 211 2.59 -7.95 0.41
N ILE A 212 3.12 -8.87 -0.42
CA ILE A 212 2.90 -10.31 -0.24
C ILE A 212 3.40 -10.78 1.13
N LEU A 213 4.60 -10.37 1.53
CA LEU A 213 5.17 -10.73 2.83
C LEU A 213 4.32 -10.15 3.98
N ALA A 214 3.94 -8.90 3.91
CA ALA A 214 3.11 -8.24 4.91
C ALA A 214 1.72 -8.92 5.05
N GLY A 215 1.10 -9.27 3.94
CA GLY A 215 -0.18 -10.02 3.93
C GLY A 215 -0.06 -11.41 4.51
N TRP A 216 1.02 -12.13 4.21
CA TRP A 216 1.32 -13.44 4.81
C TRP A 216 1.57 -13.33 6.32
N CYS A 217 2.37 -12.36 6.75
CA CYS A 217 2.58 -12.08 8.17
C CYS A 217 1.27 -11.72 8.88
N GLY A 218 0.44 -10.88 8.29
CA GLY A 218 -0.89 -10.53 8.81
C GLY A 218 -1.78 -11.75 8.98
N TYR A 219 -1.81 -12.66 8.00
CA TYR A 219 -2.53 -13.92 8.07
C TYR A 219 -2.02 -14.83 9.20
N THR A 220 -0.71 -15.01 9.32
CA THR A 220 -0.12 -15.89 10.35
C THR A 220 -0.35 -15.34 11.77
N LEU A 221 -0.22 -14.03 11.95
CA LEU A 221 -0.48 -13.37 13.24
C LEU A 221 -1.96 -13.44 13.63
N ALA A 222 -2.88 -13.26 12.68
CA ALA A 222 -4.31 -13.42 12.91
C ALA A 222 -4.66 -14.87 13.27
N GLY A 223 -4.03 -15.87 12.62
CA GLY A 223 -4.21 -17.29 12.91
C GLY A 223 -3.83 -17.67 14.33
N ARG A 224 -2.67 -17.24 14.81
CA ARG A 224 -2.17 -17.52 16.18
C ARG A 224 -3.10 -16.99 17.27
N ARG A 225 -3.71 -15.81 17.07
CA ARG A 225 -4.63 -15.21 18.04
C ARG A 225 -5.98 -15.91 18.17
N TYR A 226 -6.35 -16.77 17.23
CA TYR A 226 -7.61 -17.50 17.27
C TYR A 226 -7.42 -18.99 17.56
N ALA A 227 -6.19 -19.46 17.69
CA ALA A 227 -5.85 -20.81 18.08
C ALA A 227 -5.62 -20.96 19.61
N ALA A 228 -5.47 -19.85 20.32
CA ALA A 228 -5.42 -19.76 21.79
C ALA A 228 -6.78 -19.27 22.34
#